data_03efcc70353792d4136159f20f96f1c9
#
_entry.id   03efcc70353792d4136159f20f96f1c9
#
_cell.length_a   1.000
_cell.length_b   1.000
_cell.length_c   1.000
_cell.angle_alpha   90.00
_cell.angle_beta   90.00
_cell.angle_gamma   90.00
#
_symmetry.space_group_name_H-M   'P 1'
#
loop_
_entity.id
_entity.type
_entity.pdbx_description
1 polymer ?
#
loop_
_entity_poly.entity_id
_entity_poly.type
_entity_poly.pdbx_seq_one_letter_code
_entity_poly.pdbx_strand_id
1 'polypeptide(L)'
;MAQLTCKNLTLGYDNRAIQEDLNFSIDAGDYLCIVGENGSGKSTLMKTLLHLQPPISGSIELGDGLKKNEIGYLPQQTLVQRDFPASVREIVLSGCQSRCGLRPFYNKEEKMVAQKAMEKMMIQDLADQCYRELSGGQQQRVLLARALCAAQKILLLD
;
A
#
# COMPACT_ATOMS: atom_id res chain seq x y z
N MET A 1 -16.33 7.81 12.18
CA MET A 1 -16.88 7.96 10.81
C MET A 1 -16.07 7.10 9.87
N ALA A 2 -16.77 6.37 8.98
CA ALA A 2 -16.10 5.46 8.07
C ALA A 2 -15.10 6.20 7.16
N GLN A 3 -13.88 5.70 7.10
CA GLN A 3 -12.86 6.21 6.19
C GLN A 3 -13.05 5.65 4.78
N LEU A 4 -13.59 4.43 4.67
CA LEU A 4 -13.87 3.78 3.41
C LEU A 4 -15.14 2.95 3.55
N THR A 5 -16.04 3.03 2.56
CA THR A 5 -17.26 2.24 2.53
C THR A 5 -17.43 1.62 1.15
N CYS A 6 -17.64 0.31 1.12
CA CYS A 6 -18.00 -0.44 -0.08
C CYS A 6 -19.48 -0.77 -0.05
N LYS A 7 -20.20 -0.51 -1.16
CA LYS A 7 -21.63 -0.75 -1.30
C LYS A 7 -21.91 -1.57 -2.55
N ASN A 8 -22.51 -2.74 -2.36
CA ASN A 8 -22.91 -3.69 -3.41
C ASN A 8 -21.79 -3.92 -4.44
N LEU A 9 -20.55 -4.02 -3.94
CA LEU A 9 -19.36 -4.05 -4.79
C LEU A 9 -19.21 -5.41 -5.45
N THR A 10 -19.18 -5.45 -6.78
CA THR A 10 -18.91 -6.64 -7.58
C THR A 10 -17.54 -6.52 -8.23
N LEU A 11 -16.68 -7.49 -7.97
CA LEU A 11 -15.31 -7.57 -8.46
C LEU A 11 -15.20 -8.59 -9.57
N GLY A 12 -14.33 -8.34 -10.55
CA GLY A 12 -14.04 -9.28 -11.60
C GLY A 12 -13.22 -8.72 -12.74
N TYR A 13 -13.11 -9.51 -13.82
CA TYR A 13 -12.42 -9.15 -15.05
C TYR A 13 -13.31 -9.48 -16.26
N ASP A 14 -13.28 -8.65 -17.28
CA ASP A 14 -13.99 -8.89 -18.56
C ASP A 14 -15.46 -9.31 -18.37
N ASN A 15 -16.19 -8.62 -17.49
CA ASN A 15 -17.57 -8.89 -17.12
C ASN A 15 -17.81 -10.28 -16.45
N ARG A 16 -16.75 -10.97 -16.03
CA ARG A 16 -16.86 -12.17 -15.20
C ARG A 16 -16.71 -11.79 -13.74
N ALA A 17 -17.78 -11.91 -12.96
CA ALA A 17 -17.75 -11.68 -11.52
C ALA A 17 -16.93 -12.77 -10.81
N ILE A 18 -16.06 -12.36 -9.89
CA ILE A 18 -15.29 -13.23 -9.00
C ILE A 18 -15.89 -13.17 -7.60
N GLN A 19 -16.31 -11.97 -7.18
CA GLN A 19 -16.99 -11.71 -5.91
C GLN A 19 -18.12 -10.71 -6.17
N GLU A 20 -19.26 -10.97 -5.58
CA GLU A 20 -20.46 -10.17 -5.73
C GLU A 20 -20.96 -9.67 -4.39
N ASP A 21 -21.67 -8.54 -4.42
CA ASP A 21 -22.39 -7.96 -3.28
C ASP A 21 -21.55 -7.78 -2.01
N LEU A 22 -20.31 -7.32 -2.17
CA LEU A 22 -19.46 -6.99 -1.04
C LEU A 22 -19.91 -5.67 -0.41
N ASN A 23 -20.29 -5.75 0.86
CA ASN A 23 -20.73 -4.62 1.67
C ASN A 23 -19.94 -4.58 2.96
N PHE A 24 -19.11 -3.54 3.15
CA PHE A 24 -18.35 -3.31 4.38
C PHE A 24 -17.92 -1.86 4.50
N SER A 25 -17.56 -1.46 5.72
CA SER A 25 -16.95 -0.17 6.01
C SER A 25 -15.70 -0.35 6.87
N ILE A 26 -14.78 0.59 6.77
CA ILE A 26 -13.54 0.66 7.55
C ILE A 26 -13.51 2.00 8.26
N ASP A 27 -13.49 1.97 9.58
CA ASP A 27 -13.33 3.14 10.43
C ASP A 27 -11.85 3.38 10.80
N ALA A 28 -11.55 4.55 11.34
CA ALA A 28 -10.21 4.85 11.84
C ALA A 28 -9.85 3.93 13.01
N GLY A 29 -8.72 3.24 12.87
CA GLY A 29 -8.23 2.29 13.88
C GLY A 29 -8.69 0.85 13.67
N ASP A 30 -9.53 0.58 12.66
CA ASP A 30 -9.95 -0.78 12.34
C ASP A 30 -8.79 -1.60 11.75
N TYR A 31 -8.86 -2.89 12.02
CA TYR A 31 -8.04 -3.91 11.38
C TYR A 31 -8.93 -4.89 10.64
N LEU A 32 -8.95 -4.80 9.31
CA LEU A 32 -9.72 -5.68 8.45
C LEU A 32 -8.85 -6.78 7.88
N CYS A 33 -9.18 -8.04 8.19
CA CYS A 33 -8.51 -9.21 7.63
C CYS A 33 -9.36 -9.83 6.51
N ILE A 34 -8.75 -9.99 5.32
CA ILE A 34 -9.40 -10.60 4.16
C ILE A 34 -8.87 -12.04 4.02
N VAL A 35 -9.75 -13.01 4.24
CA VAL A 35 -9.40 -14.44 4.22
C VAL A 35 -10.11 -15.13 3.05
N GLY A 36 -9.45 -16.07 2.42
CA GLY A 36 -10.02 -16.84 1.32
C GLY A 36 -8.97 -17.66 0.59
N GLU A 37 -9.42 -18.60 -0.21
CA GLU A 37 -8.57 -19.45 -1.04
C GLU A 37 -7.81 -18.66 -2.10
N ASN A 38 -6.78 -19.27 -2.69
CA ASN A 38 -6.07 -18.67 -3.83
C ASN A 38 -7.03 -18.54 -5.01
N GLY A 39 -7.05 -17.36 -5.63
CA GLY A 39 -7.99 -17.07 -6.72
C GLY A 39 -9.37 -16.53 -6.27
N SER A 40 -9.64 -16.42 -4.97
CA SER A 40 -10.93 -15.91 -4.46
C SER A 40 -11.16 -14.39 -4.65
N GLY A 41 -10.23 -13.68 -5.31
CA GLY A 41 -10.40 -12.26 -5.61
C GLY A 41 -9.77 -11.29 -4.59
N LYS A 42 -8.98 -11.77 -3.61
CA LYS A 42 -8.33 -10.89 -2.61
C LYS A 42 -7.50 -9.78 -3.24
N SER A 43 -6.58 -10.13 -4.12
CA SER A 43 -5.74 -9.13 -4.82
C SER A 43 -6.54 -8.26 -5.78
N THR A 44 -7.66 -8.78 -6.33
CA THR A 44 -8.60 -7.99 -7.12
C THR A 44 -9.30 -6.94 -6.26
N LEU A 45 -9.75 -7.31 -5.07
CA LEU A 45 -10.32 -6.38 -4.10
C LEU A 45 -9.30 -5.29 -3.73
N MET A 46 -8.06 -5.66 -3.41
CA MET A 46 -7.00 -4.69 -3.11
C MET A 46 -6.79 -3.69 -4.26
N LYS A 47 -6.68 -4.17 -5.50
CA LYS A 47 -6.55 -3.30 -6.69
C LYS A 47 -7.76 -2.39 -6.87
N THR A 48 -8.95 -2.88 -6.59
CA THR A 48 -10.18 -2.09 -6.71
C THR A 48 -10.26 -1.02 -5.63
N LEU A 49 -9.88 -1.33 -4.38
CA LEU A 49 -9.79 -0.35 -3.28
C LEU A 49 -8.77 0.75 -3.57
N LEU A 50 -7.68 0.41 -4.27
CA LEU A 50 -6.66 1.36 -4.72
C LEU A 50 -7.07 2.15 -5.98
N HIS A 51 -8.27 1.90 -6.51
CA HIS A 51 -8.73 2.44 -7.81
C HIS A 51 -7.78 2.13 -8.99
N LEU A 52 -7.00 1.06 -8.91
CA LEU A 52 -6.17 0.56 -10.01
C LEU A 52 -6.99 -0.25 -11.02
N GLN A 53 -8.14 -0.73 -10.58
CA GLN A 53 -9.10 -1.47 -11.39
C GLN A 53 -10.52 -1.01 -11.03
N PRO A 54 -11.40 -0.71 -12.00
CA PRO A 54 -12.79 -0.40 -11.70
C PRO A 54 -13.53 -1.66 -11.25
N PRO A 55 -14.52 -1.55 -10.36
CA PRO A 55 -15.45 -2.63 -10.08
C PRO A 55 -16.37 -2.88 -11.29
N ILE A 56 -16.96 -4.08 -11.39
CA ILE A 56 -18.00 -4.37 -12.39
C ILE A 56 -19.28 -3.61 -12.04
N SER A 57 -19.64 -3.57 -10.75
CA SER A 57 -20.76 -2.79 -10.24
C SER A 57 -20.55 -2.40 -8.77
N GLY A 58 -21.42 -1.56 -8.23
CA GLY A 58 -21.31 -1.03 -6.88
C GLY A 58 -20.42 0.21 -6.80
N SER A 59 -20.12 0.65 -5.58
CA SER A 59 -19.33 1.85 -5.34
C SER A 59 -18.40 1.71 -4.16
N ILE A 60 -17.28 2.48 -4.23
CA ILE A 60 -16.35 2.70 -3.13
C ILE A 60 -16.40 4.18 -2.79
N GLU A 61 -16.82 4.48 -1.58
CA GLU A 61 -16.89 5.83 -1.05
C GLU A 61 -15.74 6.07 -0.08
N LEU A 62 -14.98 7.13 -0.32
CA LEU A 62 -13.94 7.60 0.59
C LEU A 62 -14.56 8.65 1.51
N GLY A 63 -14.59 8.37 2.81
CA GLY A 63 -15.13 9.23 3.84
C GLY A 63 -14.03 9.94 4.63
N ASP A 64 -14.45 10.79 5.57
CA ASP A 64 -13.59 11.48 6.54
C ASP A 64 -12.39 12.22 5.92
N GLY A 65 -12.60 12.77 4.71
CA GLY A 65 -11.57 13.48 3.96
C GLY A 65 -10.40 12.60 3.50
N LEU A 66 -10.58 11.29 3.42
CA LEU A 66 -9.57 10.36 2.87
C LEU A 66 -9.39 10.61 1.38
N LYS A 67 -8.14 10.80 0.96
CA LYS A 67 -7.76 10.91 -0.46
C LYS A 67 -7.14 9.60 -0.95
N LYS A 68 -7.27 9.30 -2.23
CA LYS A 68 -6.70 8.09 -2.85
C LYS A 68 -5.19 7.94 -2.62
N ASN A 69 -4.46 9.04 -2.61
CA ASN A 69 -3.02 9.09 -2.38
C ASN A 69 -2.60 8.96 -0.90
N GLU A 70 -3.56 8.82 0.01
CA GLU A 70 -3.31 8.59 1.45
C GLU A 70 -3.42 7.10 1.82
N ILE A 71 -3.72 6.24 0.85
CA ILE A 71 -3.76 4.78 1.00
C ILE A 71 -2.38 4.24 0.62
N GLY A 72 -1.67 3.68 1.57
CA GLY A 72 -0.42 2.95 1.33
C GLY A 72 -0.72 1.50 0.92
N TYR A 73 0.10 0.96 0.02
CA TYR A 73 -0.03 -0.42 -0.44
C TYR A 73 1.30 -1.14 -0.42
N LEU A 74 1.29 -2.32 0.17
CA LEU A 74 2.39 -3.29 0.14
C LEU A 74 1.96 -4.49 -0.70
N PRO A 75 2.40 -4.58 -1.96
CA PRO A 75 2.10 -5.72 -2.81
C PRO A 75 2.88 -6.95 -2.37
N GLN A 76 2.39 -8.12 -2.77
CA GLN A 76 3.15 -9.35 -2.66
C GLN A 76 4.48 -9.22 -3.41
N GLN A 77 5.59 -9.55 -2.73
CA GLN A 77 6.93 -9.39 -3.29
C GLN A 77 7.16 -10.34 -4.46
N THR A 78 7.58 -9.79 -5.61
CA THR A 78 8.00 -10.57 -6.78
C THR A 78 9.52 -10.80 -6.79
N LEU A 79 9.98 -11.85 -7.49
CA LEU A 79 11.42 -12.14 -7.64
C LEU A 79 12.20 -10.97 -8.24
N VAL A 80 11.62 -10.26 -9.20
CA VAL A 80 12.25 -9.09 -9.86
C VAL A 80 12.51 -7.94 -8.88
N GLN A 81 11.66 -7.78 -7.86
CA GLN A 81 11.84 -6.74 -6.86
C GLN A 81 13.01 -7.01 -5.90
N ARG A 82 13.44 -8.27 -5.77
CA ARG A 82 14.53 -8.65 -4.88
C ARG A 82 15.90 -8.15 -5.34
N ASP A 83 16.10 -8.02 -6.64
CA ASP A 83 17.38 -7.64 -7.25
C ASP A 83 17.47 -6.14 -7.58
N PHE A 84 16.63 -5.31 -6.99
CA PHE A 84 16.60 -3.89 -7.29
C PHE A 84 17.87 -3.18 -6.76
N PRO A 85 18.66 -2.51 -7.64
CA PRO A 85 19.97 -1.93 -7.28
C PRO A 85 19.84 -0.51 -6.71
N ALA A 86 19.08 -0.35 -5.63
CA ALA A 86 18.92 0.92 -4.93
C ALA A 86 19.25 0.76 -3.45
N SER A 87 19.59 1.85 -2.79
CA SER A 87 19.76 1.86 -1.34
C SER A 87 18.41 1.74 -0.62
N VAL A 88 18.45 1.23 0.61
CA VAL A 88 17.26 1.17 1.48
C VAL A 88 16.61 2.55 1.60
N ARG A 89 17.40 3.60 1.80
CA ARG A 89 16.93 4.98 1.90
C ARG A 89 16.15 5.42 0.66
N GLU A 90 16.66 5.15 -0.53
CA GLU A 90 15.98 5.50 -1.79
C GLU A 90 14.66 4.78 -1.95
N ILE A 91 14.62 3.48 -1.62
CA ILE A 91 13.39 2.69 -1.68
C ILE A 91 12.35 3.23 -0.70
N VAL A 92 12.73 3.49 0.55
CA VAL A 92 11.79 4.00 1.56
C VAL A 92 11.29 5.40 1.18
N LEU A 93 12.17 6.30 0.73
CA LEU A 93 11.81 7.63 0.25
C LEU A 93 10.84 7.59 -0.94
N SER A 94 10.96 6.59 -1.82
CA SER A 94 10.03 6.44 -2.94
C SER A 94 8.57 6.28 -2.50
N GLY A 95 8.33 5.84 -1.27
CA GLY A 95 6.99 5.82 -0.67
C GLY A 95 6.39 7.22 -0.46
N CYS A 96 7.21 8.25 -0.35
CA CYS A 96 6.75 9.63 -0.22
C CYS A 96 6.45 10.32 -1.57
N GLN A 97 6.58 9.61 -2.70
CA GLN A 97 6.42 10.19 -4.05
C GLN A 97 5.05 10.84 -4.25
N SER A 98 3.98 10.27 -3.70
CA SER A 98 2.63 10.85 -3.77
C SER A 98 2.51 12.22 -3.08
N ARG A 99 3.42 12.54 -2.16
CA ARG A 99 3.48 13.82 -1.44
C ARG A 99 4.29 14.87 -2.18
N CYS A 100 5.27 14.45 -3.01
CA CYS A 100 6.14 15.36 -3.75
C CYS A 100 5.40 16.19 -4.80
N GLY A 101 4.28 15.69 -5.35
CA GLY A 101 3.62 16.30 -6.49
C GLY A 101 4.57 16.37 -7.70
N LEU A 102 4.74 17.57 -8.26
CA LEU A 102 5.63 17.83 -9.41
C LEU A 102 7.07 18.22 -9.02
N ARG A 103 7.42 18.18 -7.73
CA ARG A 103 8.77 18.55 -7.27
C ARG A 103 9.77 17.45 -7.61
N PRO A 104 10.96 17.79 -8.12
CA PRO A 104 11.99 16.80 -8.48
C PRO A 104 12.76 16.24 -7.27
N PHE A 105 12.66 16.87 -6.09
CA PHE A 105 13.40 16.50 -4.89
C PHE A 105 12.50 16.40 -3.67
N TYR A 106 12.83 15.46 -2.77
CA TYR A 106 12.20 15.30 -1.47
C TYR A 106 12.59 16.43 -0.52
N ASN A 107 11.61 16.99 0.19
CA ASN A 107 11.83 18.01 1.19
C ASN A 107 12.24 17.41 2.56
N LYS A 108 12.44 18.29 3.57
CA LYS A 108 12.83 17.86 4.91
C LYS A 108 11.76 17.02 5.60
N GLU A 109 10.48 17.33 5.39
CA GLU A 109 9.36 16.59 5.99
C GLU A 109 9.29 15.16 5.47
N GLU A 110 9.41 14.97 4.16
CA GLU A 110 9.42 13.66 3.52
C GLU A 110 10.61 12.81 3.98
N LYS A 111 11.79 13.42 4.09
CA LYS A 111 12.98 12.76 4.63
C LYS A 111 12.80 12.35 6.10
N MET A 112 12.12 13.19 6.91
CA MET A 112 11.79 12.85 8.30
C MET A 112 10.77 11.71 8.38
N VAL A 113 9.76 11.69 7.51
CA VAL A 113 8.78 10.59 7.42
C VAL A 113 9.50 9.28 7.10
N ALA A 114 10.38 9.28 6.10
CA ALA A 114 11.17 8.11 5.73
C ALA A 114 12.09 7.65 6.88
N GLN A 115 12.76 8.56 7.56
CA GLN A 115 13.61 8.26 8.71
C GLN A 115 12.81 7.58 9.83
N LYS A 116 11.67 8.16 10.23
CA LYS A 116 10.78 7.56 11.23
C LYS A 116 10.25 6.19 10.83
N ALA A 117 9.95 5.98 9.55
CA ALA A 117 9.52 4.68 9.05
C ALA A 117 10.64 3.63 9.14
N MET A 118 11.88 4.00 8.81
CA MET A 118 13.05 3.13 8.97
C MET A 118 13.31 2.78 10.44
N GLU A 119 13.18 3.75 11.34
CA GLU A 119 13.32 3.53 12.79
C GLU A 119 12.25 2.57 13.33
N LYS A 120 10.97 2.75 12.94
CA LYS A 120 9.87 1.84 13.30
C LYS A 120 10.12 0.41 12.84
N MET A 121 10.73 0.23 11.67
CA MET A 121 11.04 -1.08 11.11
C MET A 121 12.41 -1.62 11.57
N MET A 122 13.15 -0.88 12.40
CA MET A 122 14.50 -1.23 12.90
C MET A 122 15.47 -1.53 11.76
N ILE A 123 15.51 -0.66 10.75
CA ILE A 123 16.38 -0.77 9.56
C ILE A 123 17.17 0.51 9.30
N GLN A 124 17.21 1.46 10.23
CA GLN A 124 17.94 2.73 10.08
C GLN A 124 19.44 2.50 9.81
N ASP A 125 20.04 1.47 10.42
CA ASP A 125 21.46 1.13 10.26
C ASP A 125 21.76 0.54 8.87
N LEU A 126 20.74 0.14 8.13
CA LEU A 126 20.81 -0.41 6.78
C LEU A 126 20.55 0.64 5.70
N ALA A 127 20.30 1.90 6.08
CA ALA A 127 19.80 2.94 5.17
C ALA A 127 20.61 3.14 3.89
N ASP A 128 21.92 3.00 3.98
CA ASP A 128 22.84 3.21 2.85
C ASP A 128 23.30 1.90 2.18
N GLN A 129 22.81 0.74 2.67
CA GLN A 129 23.09 -0.55 2.05
C GLN A 129 22.21 -0.78 0.81
N CYS A 130 22.73 -1.57 -0.12
CA CYS A 130 21.99 -1.96 -1.31
C CYS A 130 20.90 -2.98 -0.96
N TYR A 131 19.68 -2.73 -1.41
CA TYR A 131 18.51 -3.57 -1.12
C TYR A 131 18.68 -5.05 -1.47
N ARG A 132 19.31 -5.35 -2.62
CA ARG A 132 19.55 -6.73 -3.08
C ARG A 132 20.49 -7.53 -2.17
N GLU A 133 21.31 -6.85 -1.35
CA GLU A 133 22.27 -7.48 -0.44
C GLU A 133 21.62 -7.85 0.91
N LEU A 134 20.39 -7.44 1.12
CA LEU A 134 19.66 -7.67 2.35
C LEU A 134 19.07 -9.09 2.41
N SER A 135 18.92 -9.62 3.61
CA SER A 135 18.14 -10.84 3.84
C SER A 135 16.67 -10.62 3.47
N GLY A 136 15.93 -11.69 3.15
CA GLY A 136 14.51 -11.60 2.81
C GLY A 136 13.66 -10.89 3.87
N GLY A 137 13.94 -11.14 5.16
CA GLY A 137 13.25 -10.45 6.25
C GLY A 137 13.57 -8.95 6.32
N GLN A 138 14.82 -8.56 6.06
CA GLN A 138 15.21 -7.15 5.98
C GLN A 138 14.55 -6.47 4.77
N GLN A 139 14.54 -7.11 3.61
CA GLN A 139 13.84 -6.63 2.42
C GLN A 139 12.35 -6.40 2.68
N GLN A 140 11.71 -7.31 3.39
CA GLN A 140 10.30 -7.17 3.78
C GLN A 140 10.07 -5.95 4.67
N ARG A 141 10.96 -5.69 5.65
CA ARG A 141 10.90 -4.50 6.50
C ARG A 141 11.10 -3.21 5.71
N VAL A 142 11.98 -3.19 4.70
CA VAL A 142 12.19 -2.05 3.81
C VAL A 142 10.91 -1.74 3.03
N LEU A 143 10.27 -2.75 2.44
CA LEU A 143 9.01 -2.57 1.71
C LEU A 143 7.87 -2.10 2.62
N LEU A 144 7.82 -2.61 3.85
CA LEU A 144 6.85 -2.15 4.83
C LEU A 144 7.10 -0.70 5.23
N ALA A 145 8.36 -0.29 5.46
CA ALA A 145 8.72 1.09 5.72
C ALA A 145 8.30 2.02 4.56
N ARG A 146 8.53 1.59 3.31
CA ARG A 146 8.07 2.30 2.10
C ARG A 146 6.55 2.47 2.08
N ALA A 147 5.81 1.40 2.37
CA ALA A 147 4.35 1.44 2.40
C ALA A 147 3.83 2.37 3.51
N LEU A 148 4.49 2.40 4.68
CA LEU A 148 4.18 3.35 5.77
C LEU A 148 4.43 4.81 5.37
N CYS A 149 5.43 5.09 4.53
CA CYS A 149 5.63 6.44 3.99
C CYS A 149 4.50 6.88 3.06
N ALA A 150 3.95 5.95 2.27
CA ALA A 150 2.82 6.21 1.40
C ALA A 150 1.50 6.32 2.17
N ALA A 151 1.31 5.46 3.18
CA ALA A 151 0.11 5.41 4.00
C ALA A 151 0.03 6.62 4.93
N GLN A 152 -1.05 7.38 4.83
CA GLN A 152 -1.36 8.44 5.78
C GLN A 152 -2.53 8.05 6.69
N LYS A 153 -3.50 7.29 6.17
CA LYS A 153 -4.71 6.89 6.88
C LYS A 153 -4.99 5.39 6.79
N ILE A 154 -4.80 4.78 5.62
CA ILE A 154 -5.05 3.35 5.40
C ILE A 154 -3.79 2.69 4.84
N LEU A 155 -3.47 1.50 5.34
CA LEU A 155 -2.42 0.63 4.83
C LEU A 155 -3.02 -0.69 4.37
N LEU A 156 -2.85 -1.03 3.10
CA LEU A 156 -3.23 -2.30 2.51
C LEU A 156 -2.00 -3.21 2.39
N LEU A 157 -2.13 -4.44 2.90
CA LEU A 157 -1.09 -5.47 2.84
C LEU A 157 -1.61 -6.68 2.06
N ASP A 158 -0.94 -7.04 0.96
CA ASP A 158 -1.29 -8.19 0.13
C ASP A 158 -0.33 -9.38 0.33
#